data_e6b805de7dc3a17af4f08820b966a215
#
_entry.id   e6b805de7dc3a17af4f08820b966a215
#
_cell.length_a   1.000
_cell.length_b   1.000
_cell.length_c   1.000
_cell.angle_alpha   90.00
_cell.angle_beta   90.00
_cell.angle_gamma   90.00
#
_symmetry.space_group_name_H-M   'P 1'
#
loop_
_entity.id
_entity.type
_entity.pdbx_description
1 polymer ?
#
loop_
_entity_poly.entity_id
_entity_poly.type
_entity_poly.pdbx_seq_one_letter_code
_entity_poly.pdbx_strand_id
1 'polypeptide(L)'
;MIDSYKFGEFVVQGKKFKSNITLIGDKVKEHRHLQNHELSLDDFTELVNAKPEIIIIGTGAYGVVKPPKEIIEFLEKQGIKVIVEKTGSACKTYNSLLKQGKKVAALMHNTC
;
A
#
# COMPACT_ATOMS: atom_id res chain seq x y z
N MET A 1 -7.82 4.23 9.55
CA MET A 1 -6.43 4.67 9.81
C MET A 1 -5.63 3.48 10.34
N ILE A 2 -4.37 3.43 10.00
CA ILE A 2 -3.49 2.35 10.44
C ILE A 2 -3.04 2.65 11.87
N ASP A 3 -3.36 1.76 12.80
CA ASP A 3 -3.03 1.97 14.21
C ASP A 3 -1.56 1.68 14.50
N SER A 4 -1.04 0.57 13.95
CA SER A 4 0.36 0.21 14.15
C SER A 4 0.82 -0.78 13.07
N TYR A 5 2.12 -0.86 12.93
CA TYR A 5 2.76 -1.85 12.08
C TYR A 5 4.05 -2.33 12.73
N LYS A 6 4.26 -3.62 12.71
CA LYS A 6 5.54 -4.23 13.01
C LYS A 6 5.71 -5.40 12.03
N PHE A 7 6.93 -5.89 11.91
CA PHE A 7 7.19 -7.03 11.01
C PHE A 7 6.17 -8.14 11.25
N GLY A 8 5.41 -8.46 10.23
CA GLY A 8 4.43 -9.54 10.28
C GLY A 8 3.04 -9.17 10.76
N GLU A 9 2.81 -7.92 11.19
CA GLU A 9 1.50 -7.58 11.73
C GLU A 9 1.13 -6.11 11.53
N PHE A 10 -0.05 -5.90 10.93
CA PHE A 10 -0.70 -4.58 10.91
C PHE A 10 -1.86 -4.59 11.90
N VAL A 11 -2.10 -3.46 12.54
CA VAL A 11 -3.35 -3.24 13.25
C VAL A 11 -4.04 -2.05 12.59
N VAL A 12 -5.24 -2.27 12.07
CA VAL A 12 -6.00 -1.24 11.37
C VAL A 12 -7.40 -1.21 11.97
N GLN A 13 -7.78 -0.05 12.51
CA GLN A 13 -9.09 0.11 13.14
C GLN A 13 -9.36 -0.98 14.19
N GLY A 14 -8.35 -1.30 14.99
CA GLY A 14 -8.43 -2.30 16.03
C GLY A 14 -8.35 -3.74 15.59
N LYS A 15 -8.26 -4.00 14.28
CA LYS A 15 -8.21 -5.36 13.75
C LYS A 15 -6.80 -5.72 13.30
N LYS A 16 -6.36 -6.93 13.65
CA LYS A 16 -5.02 -7.42 13.30
C LYS A 16 -5.02 -8.11 11.94
N PHE A 17 -3.98 -7.84 11.16
CA PHE A 17 -3.76 -8.48 9.86
C PHE A 17 -2.35 -9.02 9.82
N LYS A 18 -2.22 -10.31 9.52
CA LYS A 18 -0.92 -10.98 9.40
C LYS A 18 -0.53 -11.27 7.95
N SER A 19 -1.17 -10.59 7.02
CA SER A 19 -0.90 -10.69 5.59
C SER A 19 -0.55 -9.32 5.05
N ASN A 20 -0.21 -9.26 3.78
CA ASN A 20 -0.16 -7.97 3.08
C ASN A 20 -1.57 -7.40 3.08
N ILE A 21 -1.68 -6.10 3.01
CA ILE A 21 -2.99 -5.45 2.98
C ILE A 21 -3.04 -4.41 1.87
N THR A 22 -4.25 -4.18 1.38
CA THR A 22 -4.55 -3.03 0.55
C THR A 22 -5.49 -2.12 1.32
N LEU A 23 -5.36 -0.83 1.07
CA LEU A 23 -6.19 0.18 1.71
C LEU A 23 -6.76 1.12 0.65
N ILE A 24 -8.02 1.47 0.82
CA ILE A 24 -8.68 2.50 0.00
C ILE A 24 -9.41 3.40 0.98
N GLY A 25 -8.87 4.62 1.20
CA GLY A 25 -9.41 5.49 2.23
C GLY A 25 -9.31 4.83 3.59
N ASP A 26 -10.43 4.65 4.27
CA ASP A 26 -10.48 3.99 5.58
C ASP A 26 -10.89 2.51 5.50
N LYS A 27 -10.93 1.95 4.31
CA LYS A 27 -11.24 0.53 4.11
C LYS A 27 -9.96 -0.27 3.94
N VAL A 28 -9.91 -1.43 4.56
CA VAL A 28 -8.73 -2.31 4.52
C VAL A 28 -9.15 -3.71 4.10
N LYS A 29 -8.30 -4.37 3.31
CA LYS A 29 -8.50 -5.76 2.90
C LYS A 29 -7.18 -6.52 2.97
N GLU A 30 -7.25 -7.81 3.27
CA GLU A 30 -6.10 -8.66 3.11
C GLU A 30 -5.77 -8.77 1.63
N HIS A 31 -4.48 -8.76 1.33
CA HIS A 31 -4.00 -8.91 -0.03
C HIS A 31 -3.02 -10.07 -0.08
N ARG A 32 -3.41 -11.14 -0.75
CA ARG A 32 -2.56 -12.31 -0.89
C ARG A 32 -1.75 -12.20 -2.17
N HIS A 33 -0.52 -11.75 -1.98
CA HIS A 33 0.43 -11.70 -3.08
C HIS A 33 1.11 -13.06 -3.19
N LEU A 34 1.04 -13.66 -4.36
CA LEU A 34 1.40 -15.07 -4.54
C LEU A 34 2.82 -15.31 -5.04
N GLN A 35 3.54 -14.26 -5.42
CA GLN A 35 4.83 -14.42 -6.07
C GLN A 35 5.91 -13.70 -5.27
N ASN A 36 6.82 -14.42 -4.73
CA ASN A 36 8.13 -14.02 -4.15
C ASN A 36 8.46 -12.52 -4.15
N HIS A 37 7.65 -11.69 -3.47
CA HIS A 37 7.86 -10.23 -3.39
C HIS A 37 7.77 -9.51 -4.73
N GLU A 38 7.27 -10.17 -5.77
CA GLU A 38 7.08 -9.54 -7.07
C GLU A 38 5.67 -8.95 -7.16
N LEU A 39 5.60 -7.72 -7.63
CA LEU A 39 4.33 -7.04 -7.86
C LEU A 39 3.95 -7.11 -9.33
N SER A 40 2.66 -7.21 -9.59
CA SER A 40 2.12 -7.17 -10.95
C SER A 40 1.03 -6.12 -11.04
N LEU A 41 0.62 -5.80 -12.26
CA LEU A 41 -0.47 -4.83 -12.45
C LEU A 41 -1.76 -5.30 -11.80
N ASP A 42 -1.99 -6.62 -11.76
CA ASP A 42 -3.20 -7.16 -11.12
C ASP A 42 -3.31 -6.80 -9.64
N ASP A 43 -2.17 -6.63 -8.97
CA ASP A 43 -2.17 -6.24 -7.56
C ASP A 43 -2.78 -4.86 -7.34
N PHE A 44 -2.83 -4.02 -8.38
CA PHE A 44 -3.28 -2.64 -8.28
C PHE A 44 -4.65 -2.38 -8.90
N THR A 45 -5.29 -3.41 -9.45
CA THR A 45 -6.56 -3.23 -10.17
C THR A 45 -7.63 -2.54 -9.32
N GLU A 46 -7.87 -3.04 -8.12
CA GLU A 46 -8.87 -2.44 -7.23
C GLU A 46 -8.50 -1.02 -6.84
N LEU A 47 -7.21 -0.78 -6.60
CA LEU A 47 -6.75 0.54 -6.19
C LEU A 47 -6.96 1.56 -7.30
N VAL A 48 -6.62 1.20 -8.52
CA VAL A 48 -6.80 2.08 -9.68
C VAL A 48 -8.29 2.36 -9.92
N ASN A 49 -9.13 1.32 -9.77
CA ASN A 49 -10.57 1.48 -9.98
C ASN A 49 -11.21 2.43 -8.98
N ALA A 50 -10.62 2.59 -7.81
CA ALA A 50 -11.09 3.54 -6.80
C ALA A 50 -10.76 4.99 -7.15
N LYS A 51 -9.96 5.21 -8.20
CA LYS A 51 -9.56 6.53 -8.70
C LYS A 51 -8.93 7.42 -7.61
N PRO A 52 -7.86 6.94 -6.94
CA PRO A 52 -7.21 7.75 -5.91
C PRO A 52 -6.35 8.84 -6.54
N GLU A 53 -6.04 9.85 -5.74
CA GLU A 53 -5.05 10.87 -6.13
C GLU A 53 -3.63 10.32 -5.96
N ILE A 54 -3.45 9.46 -4.94
CA ILE A 54 -2.13 8.96 -4.53
C ILE A 54 -2.24 7.46 -4.23
N ILE A 55 -1.27 6.70 -4.72
CA ILE A 55 -1.09 5.30 -4.30
C ILE A 55 0.26 5.20 -3.60
N ILE A 56 0.24 4.61 -2.41
CA ILE A 56 1.45 4.36 -1.63
C ILE A 56 1.77 2.88 -1.73
N ILE A 57 3.04 2.57 -2.00
CA ILE A 57 3.52 1.19 -2.03
C ILE A 57 4.47 1.03 -0.84
N GLY A 58 4.06 0.19 0.12
CA GLY A 58 4.90 -0.18 1.26
C GLY A 58 5.73 -1.39 0.89
N THR A 59 7.04 -1.23 0.88
CA THR A 59 7.97 -2.21 0.29
C THR A 59 8.47 -3.26 1.28
N GLY A 60 7.84 -3.37 2.44
CA GLY A 60 8.23 -4.32 3.47
C GLY A 60 9.01 -3.63 4.58
N ALA A 61 9.23 -4.35 5.67
CA ALA A 61 9.94 -3.81 6.84
C ALA A 61 11.35 -3.36 6.48
N TYR A 62 12.00 -4.07 5.57
CA TYR A 62 13.37 -3.80 5.17
C TYR A 62 13.50 -3.26 3.75
N GLY A 63 12.37 -3.02 3.08
CA GLY A 63 12.38 -2.45 1.74
C GLY A 63 12.83 -3.41 0.65
N VAL A 64 12.64 -4.71 0.84
CA VAL A 64 13.09 -5.72 -0.11
C VAL A 64 12.25 -5.72 -1.40
N VAL A 65 10.97 -5.39 -1.29
CA VAL A 65 10.09 -5.35 -2.46
C VAL A 65 10.47 -4.16 -3.34
N LYS A 66 10.72 -4.44 -4.61
CA LYS A 66 11.06 -3.41 -5.59
C LYS A 66 9.97 -3.32 -6.65
N PRO A 67 9.13 -2.28 -6.60
CA PRO A 67 8.08 -2.14 -7.61
C PRO A 67 8.72 -2.00 -8.99
N PRO A 68 8.27 -2.79 -9.98
CA PRO A 68 8.77 -2.64 -11.34
C PRO A 68 8.49 -1.24 -11.87
N LYS A 69 9.42 -0.72 -12.64
CA LYS A 69 9.28 0.61 -13.25
C LYS A 69 8.00 0.72 -14.10
N GLU A 70 7.65 -0.35 -14.79
CA GLU A 70 6.47 -0.40 -15.64
C GLU A 70 5.18 -0.15 -14.85
N ILE A 71 5.12 -0.66 -13.62
CA ILE A 71 3.95 -0.47 -12.76
C ILE A 71 3.86 0.99 -12.36
N ILE A 72 4.97 1.58 -11.93
CA ILE A 72 4.99 2.98 -11.52
C ILE A 72 4.57 3.87 -12.69
N GLU A 73 5.12 3.62 -13.88
CA GLU A 73 4.79 4.38 -15.07
C GLU A 73 3.31 4.24 -15.44
N PHE A 74 2.77 3.02 -15.32
CA PHE A 74 1.36 2.79 -15.60
C PHE A 74 0.48 3.63 -14.68
N LEU A 75 0.78 3.61 -13.38
CA LEU A 75 0.00 4.34 -12.39
C LEU A 75 0.09 5.85 -12.63
N GLU A 76 1.28 6.34 -12.94
CA GLU A 76 1.48 7.76 -13.22
C GLU A 76 0.73 8.22 -14.46
N LYS A 77 0.63 7.34 -15.47
CA LYS A 77 -0.15 7.65 -16.68
C LYS A 77 -1.64 7.75 -16.39
N GLN A 78 -2.11 7.13 -15.30
CA GLN A 78 -3.49 7.25 -14.87
C GLN A 78 -3.73 8.57 -14.11
N GLY A 79 -2.71 9.40 -13.97
CA GLY A 79 -2.82 10.63 -13.20
C GLY A 79 -2.64 10.42 -11.71
N ILE A 80 -2.09 9.29 -11.30
CA ILE A 80 -1.93 8.94 -9.89
C ILE A 80 -0.49 9.23 -9.46
N LYS A 81 -0.34 9.93 -8.34
CA LYS A 81 0.98 10.12 -7.73
C LYS A 81 1.37 8.85 -7.00
N VAL A 82 2.58 8.35 -7.22
CA VAL A 82 3.05 7.13 -6.58
C VAL A 82 4.12 7.46 -5.55
N ILE A 83 3.95 6.95 -4.34
CA ILE A 83 4.92 7.10 -3.25
C ILE A 83 5.39 5.70 -2.88
N VAL A 84 6.70 5.48 -2.88
CA VAL A 84 7.30 4.18 -2.56
C VAL A 84 8.16 4.37 -1.32
N GLU A 85 7.81 3.65 -0.26
CA GLU A 85 8.52 3.75 1.03
C GLU A 85 8.54 2.38 1.71
N LYS A 86 9.47 2.21 2.66
CA LYS A 86 9.41 1.05 3.54
C LYS A 86 8.08 1.09 4.28
N THR A 87 7.53 -0.08 4.60
CA THR A 87 6.17 -0.17 5.13
C THR A 87 5.95 0.66 6.39
N GLY A 88 6.93 0.68 7.31
CA GLY A 88 6.77 1.50 8.52
C GLY A 88 6.55 2.98 8.21
N SER A 89 7.36 3.55 7.32
CA SER A 89 7.18 4.93 6.86
C SER A 89 5.90 5.08 6.07
N ALA A 90 5.61 4.12 5.20
CA ALA A 90 4.43 4.16 4.33
C ALA A 90 3.15 4.26 5.15
N CYS A 91 3.07 3.55 6.28
CA CYS A 91 1.90 3.62 7.16
C CYS A 91 1.71 5.02 7.72
N LYS A 92 2.80 5.68 8.12
CA LYS A 92 2.73 7.04 8.65
C LYS A 92 2.30 8.03 7.57
N THR A 93 2.87 7.88 6.37
CA THR A 93 2.51 8.72 5.23
C THR A 93 1.04 8.54 4.87
N TYR A 94 0.56 7.30 4.87
CA TYR A 94 -0.83 7.01 4.57
C TYR A 94 -1.76 7.74 5.55
N ASN A 95 -1.49 7.59 6.84
CA ASN A 95 -2.31 8.23 7.86
C ASN A 95 -2.30 9.75 7.73
N SER A 96 -1.14 10.32 7.46
CA SER A 96 -1.01 11.76 7.29
C SER A 96 -1.84 12.28 6.12
N LEU A 97 -1.76 11.60 4.98
CA LEU A 97 -2.52 12.00 3.80
C LEU A 97 -4.02 11.82 4.00
N LEU A 98 -4.40 10.75 4.68
CA LEU A 98 -5.80 10.52 4.99
C LEU A 98 -6.36 11.63 5.87
N LYS A 99 -5.60 12.09 6.87
CA LYS A 99 -6.00 13.22 7.72
C LYS A 99 -6.14 14.50 6.94
N GLN A 100 -5.37 14.68 5.89
CA GLN A 100 -5.44 15.86 5.03
C GLN A 100 -6.62 15.83 4.07
N GLY A 101 -7.41 14.77 4.10
CA GLY A 101 -8.56 14.63 3.21
C GLY A 101 -8.20 14.20 1.80
N LYS A 102 -6.99 13.69 1.59
CA LYS A 102 -6.59 13.22 0.27
C LYS A 102 -7.22 11.87 -0.04
N LYS A 103 -7.52 11.64 -1.32
CA LYS A 103 -7.98 10.32 -1.77
C LYS A 103 -6.75 9.44 -1.94
N VAL A 104 -6.48 8.61 -0.94
CA VAL A 104 -5.28 7.79 -0.90
C VAL A 104 -5.63 6.32 -0.89
N ALA A 105 -4.83 5.53 -1.59
CA ALA A 105 -4.91 4.08 -1.58
C ALA A 105 -3.50 3.53 -1.39
N ALA A 106 -3.39 2.27 -0.99
CA ALA A 106 -2.09 1.70 -0.71
C ALA A 106 -2.07 0.19 -0.86
N LEU A 107 -0.89 -0.32 -1.18
CA LEU A 107 -0.55 -1.72 -1.07
C LEU A 107 0.62 -1.79 -0.10
N MET A 108 0.44 -2.47 1.02
CA MET A 108 1.44 -2.56 2.07
C MET A 108 1.95 -3.98 2.20
N HIS A 109 3.25 -4.16 2.00
CA HIS A 109 3.88 -5.46 2.19
C HIS A 109 4.15 -5.66 3.68
N ASN A 110 3.78 -6.84 4.19
CA ASN A 110 3.78 -7.10 5.65
C ASN A 110 5.15 -7.46 6.21
N THR A 111 5.94 -8.23 5.47
CA THR A 111 7.24 -8.72 5.91
C THR A 111 8.34 -8.18 5.00
N CYS A 112 9.54 -8.71 5.08
CA CYS A 112 10.66 -8.33 4.21
C CYS A 112 10.88 -6.81 4.21
#